data_2476f9d3691c1b15e029961d13d94c0a
#
_entry.id   2476f9d3691c1b15e029961d13d94c0a
#
_cell.length_a   1.000
_cell.length_b   1.000
_cell.length_c   1.000
_cell.angle_alpha   90.00
_cell.angle_beta   90.00
_cell.angle_gamma   90.00
#
_symmetry.space_group_name_H-M   'P 1'
#
loop_
_entity.id
_entity.type
_entity.pdbx_description
1 polymer ?
#
loop_
_entity_poly.entity_id
_entity_poly.type
_entity_poly.pdbx_seq_one_letter_code
_entity_poly.pdbx_strand_id
1 'polypeptide(L)'
;ALCISGVIICLAASAGFYVTAKLGQVKREVIPKEKIVVNDLEEDVGVGYTNFAVFGVDSREGEMEKGTRTDCLIVASLNNETKEVRLVSVYRDSFLDLSDGTLQKCNAAYSYGGAEQAINMLNMNLDLDIQDFVTVDFTAVSDVVDLLGGIEIEIQEEEVQYINEFIDETGAVAGKAANHITTAGLQTLDGVQATTYARIRS
;
A
#
# COMPACT_ATOMS: atom_id res chain seq x y z
N ALA A 1 -22.57 -31.11 26.42
CA ALA A 1 -22.42 -31.08 24.92
C ALA A 1 -23.12 -29.83 24.34
N LEU A 2 -24.40 -29.54 24.66
CA LEU A 2 -25.12 -28.39 24.08
C LEU A 2 -24.49 -27.02 24.41
N CYS A 3 -23.97 -26.81 25.63
CA CYS A 3 -23.31 -25.53 25.99
C CYS A 3 -22.00 -25.30 25.23
N ILE A 4 -21.22 -26.37 24.97
CA ILE A 4 -19.95 -26.26 24.24
C ILE A 4 -20.21 -25.94 22.76
N SER A 5 -21.23 -26.57 22.17
CA SER A 5 -21.61 -26.26 20.78
C SER A 5 -22.13 -24.83 20.63
N GLY A 6 -22.89 -24.31 21.61
CA GLY A 6 -23.33 -22.93 21.62
C GLY A 6 -22.16 -21.93 21.67
N VAL A 7 -21.17 -22.18 22.53
CA VAL A 7 -19.95 -21.33 22.61
C VAL A 7 -19.17 -21.31 21.32
N ILE A 8 -18.98 -22.49 20.68
CA ILE A 8 -18.25 -22.57 19.39
C ILE A 8 -18.99 -21.79 18.29
N ILE A 9 -20.32 -21.91 18.22
CA ILE A 9 -21.14 -21.17 17.25
C ILE A 9 -21.02 -19.66 17.49
N CYS A 10 -21.09 -19.20 18.75
CA CYS A 10 -20.93 -17.79 19.07
C CYS A 10 -19.54 -17.25 18.71
N LEU A 11 -18.48 -18.04 18.97
CA LEU A 11 -17.11 -17.65 18.59
C LEU A 11 -16.93 -17.57 17.07
N ALA A 12 -17.46 -18.55 16.35
CA ALA A 12 -17.41 -18.55 14.87
C ALA A 12 -18.22 -17.38 14.28
N ALA A 13 -19.40 -17.09 14.83
CA ALA A 13 -20.21 -15.94 14.41
C ALA A 13 -19.52 -14.59 14.74
N SER A 14 -18.89 -14.47 15.89
CA SER A 14 -18.14 -13.28 16.31
C SER A 14 -16.93 -13.06 15.40
N ALA A 15 -16.18 -14.12 15.07
CA ALA A 15 -15.05 -14.06 14.14
C ALA A 15 -15.51 -13.68 12.72
N GLY A 16 -16.60 -14.30 12.24
CA GLY A 16 -17.21 -13.95 10.96
C GLY A 16 -17.68 -12.50 10.89
N PHE A 17 -18.34 -12.02 11.94
CA PHE A 17 -18.76 -10.62 12.03
C PHE A 17 -17.59 -9.66 12.08
N TYR A 18 -16.53 -9.98 12.84
CA TYR A 18 -15.31 -9.18 12.91
C TYR A 18 -14.64 -9.06 11.56
N VAL A 19 -14.48 -10.19 10.83
CA VAL A 19 -13.89 -10.22 9.48
C VAL A 19 -14.73 -9.40 8.50
N THR A 20 -16.05 -9.57 8.49
CA THR A 20 -16.95 -8.82 7.59
C THR A 20 -16.96 -7.33 7.91
N ALA A 21 -16.91 -6.95 9.19
CA ALA A 21 -16.82 -5.55 9.62
C ALA A 21 -15.50 -4.91 9.17
N LYS A 22 -14.38 -5.63 9.28
CA LYS A 22 -13.06 -5.15 8.79
C LYS A 22 -13.00 -5.07 7.28
N LEU A 23 -13.51 -6.07 6.56
CA LEU A 23 -13.60 -6.02 5.09
C LEU A 23 -14.52 -4.91 4.59
N GLY A 24 -15.55 -4.56 5.35
CA GLY A 24 -16.46 -3.44 5.05
C GLY A 24 -15.79 -2.06 5.17
N GLN A 25 -14.64 -1.97 5.84
CA GLN A 25 -13.85 -0.73 5.91
C GLN A 25 -12.97 -0.51 4.67
N VAL A 26 -12.75 -1.55 3.86
CA VAL A 26 -12.00 -1.43 2.60
C VAL A 26 -12.89 -0.74 1.58
N LYS A 27 -12.54 0.49 1.21
CA LYS A 27 -13.20 1.22 0.12
C LYS A 27 -12.87 0.51 -1.20
N ARG A 28 -13.87 0.02 -1.89
CA ARG A 28 -13.70 -0.63 -3.19
C ARG A 28 -13.99 0.37 -4.29
N GLU A 29 -13.01 0.61 -5.12
CA GLU A 29 -13.12 1.36 -6.36
C GLU A 29 -12.94 0.39 -7.53
N VAL A 30 -13.83 0.45 -8.50
CA VAL A 30 -13.77 -0.39 -9.70
C VAL A 30 -13.54 0.53 -10.90
N ILE A 31 -12.38 0.39 -11.53
CA ILE A 31 -12.10 1.07 -12.79
C ILE A 31 -12.70 0.22 -13.91
N PRO A 32 -13.60 0.79 -14.76
CA PRO A 32 -14.12 0.08 -15.91
C PRO A 32 -12.98 -0.36 -16.83
N LYS A 33 -13.02 -1.62 -17.29
CA LYS A 33 -11.91 -2.18 -18.11
C LYS A 33 -11.67 -1.41 -19.41
N GLU A 34 -12.69 -0.81 -19.98
CA GLU A 34 -12.63 0.03 -21.18
C GLU A 34 -11.84 1.34 -20.98
N LYS A 35 -11.58 1.73 -19.72
CA LYS A 35 -10.77 2.90 -19.39
C LYS A 35 -9.30 2.57 -19.13
N ILE A 36 -8.99 1.28 -19.01
CA ILE A 36 -7.62 0.82 -18.80
C ILE A 36 -6.95 0.67 -20.17
N VAL A 37 -5.89 1.42 -20.37
CA VAL A 37 -5.08 1.37 -21.58
C VAL A 37 -3.97 0.34 -21.37
N VAL A 38 -3.83 -0.56 -22.33
CA VAL A 38 -2.75 -1.56 -22.39
C VAL A 38 -2.16 -1.47 -23.79
N ASN A 39 -0.83 -1.52 -23.90
CA ASN A 39 -0.16 -1.57 -25.17
C ASN A 39 -0.45 -2.90 -25.90
N ASP A 40 -0.22 -2.95 -27.22
CA ASP A 40 -0.19 -4.22 -27.95
C ASP A 40 1.03 -5.03 -27.49
N LEU A 41 0.79 -5.95 -26.55
CA LEU A 41 1.83 -6.82 -26.01
C LEU A 41 2.02 -8.05 -26.93
N GLU A 42 3.25 -8.56 -26.99
CA GLU A 42 3.50 -9.85 -27.64
C GLU A 42 2.69 -10.95 -26.94
N GLU A 43 2.22 -11.95 -27.68
CA GLU A 43 1.27 -12.98 -27.21
C GLU A 43 1.70 -13.70 -25.91
N ASP A 44 3.00 -13.77 -25.64
CA ASP A 44 3.58 -14.48 -24.49
C ASP A 44 3.87 -13.59 -23.27
N VAL A 45 3.73 -12.25 -23.39
CA VAL A 45 4.02 -11.31 -22.30
C VAL A 45 2.91 -11.35 -21.27
N GLY A 46 3.29 -11.62 -20.02
CA GLY A 46 2.36 -11.65 -18.88
C GLY A 46 1.55 -12.92 -18.72
N VAL A 47 1.64 -13.89 -19.66
CA VAL A 47 0.91 -15.17 -19.55
C VAL A 47 1.32 -15.90 -18.27
N GLY A 48 0.32 -16.30 -17.47
CA GLY A 48 0.53 -17.00 -16.20
C GLY A 48 0.86 -16.08 -15.01
N TYR A 49 0.87 -14.76 -15.22
CA TYR A 49 1.05 -13.77 -14.16
C TYR A 49 -0.20 -12.91 -13.99
N THR A 50 -0.40 -12.41 -12.77
CA THR A 50 -1.39 -11.38 -12.47
C THR A 50 -0.64 -10.17 -11.92
N ASN A 51 -0.75 -9.03 -12.61
CA ASN A 51 -0.11 -7.80 -12.22
C ASN A 51 -1.10 -6.87 -11.54
N PHE A 52 -0.70 -6.26 -10.43
CA PHE A 52 -1.47 -5.21 -9.76
C PHE A 52 -0.55 -4.11 -9.26
N ALA A 53 -1.11 -2.90 -9.18
CA ALA A 53 -0.39 -1.74 -8.66
C ALA A 53 -0.65 -1.56 -7.16
N VAL A 54 0.39 -1.15 -6.43
CA VAL A 54 0.27 -0.70 -5.03
C VAL A 54 0.71 0.76 -4.98
N PHE A 55 -0.20 1.62 -4.56
CA PHE A 55 0.03 3.05 -4.41
C PHE A 55 0.06 3.43 -2.95
N GLY A 56 1.17 3.99 -2.48
CA GLY A 56 1.27 4.64 -1.18
C GLY A 56 1.05 6.13 -1.32
N VAL A 57 0.03 6.66 -0.65
CA VAL A 57 -0.33 8.08 -0.72
C VAL A 57 -0.16 8.77 0.63
N ASP A 58 0.31 10.03 0.60
CA ASP A 58 0.33 10.89 1.78
C ASP A 58 -1.05 11.55 1.94
N SER A 59 -2.01 10.77 2.46
CA SER A 59 -3.32 11.28 2.83
C SER A 59 -3.40 11.45 4.35
N ARG A 60 -3.62 12.69 4.80
CA ARG A 60 -3.78 13.03 6.23
C ARG A 60 -5.23 13.01 6.70
N GLU A 61 -6.18 13.03 5.78
CA GLU A 61 -7.62 13.12 6.05
C GLU A 61 -8.40 11.89 5.57
N GLY A 62 -7.70 10.82 5.14
CA GLY A 62 -8.32 9.60 4.59
C GLY A 62 -8.91 9.79 3.19
N GLU A 63 -8.65 10.92 2.55
CA GLU A 63 -9.01 11.16 1.14
C GLU A 63 -7.93 10.60 0.23
N MET A 64 -8.17 9.42 -0.32
CA MET A 64 -7.26 8.73 -1.25
C MET A 64 -7.59 9.01 -2.72
N GLU A 65 -8.29 10.13 -2.98
CA GLU A 65 -8.75 10.48 -4.32
C GLU A 65 -7.77 11.43 -5.03
N LYS A 66 -8.22 12.00 -6.15
CA LYS A 66 -7.46 12.99 -6.93
C LYS A 66 -6.98 14.15 -6.05
N GLY A 67 -5.79 14.64 -6.37
CA GLY A 67 -5.14 15.73 -5.62
C GLY A 67 -4.00 15.25 -4.72
N THR A 68 -3.96 13.97 -4.36
CA THR A 68 -2.89 13.37 -3.56
C THR A 68 -1.81 12.77 -4.44
N ARG A 69 -0.54 13.03 -4.15
CA ARG A 69 0.57 12.40 -4.86
C ARG A 69 0.92 11.05 -4.25
N THR A 70 1.35 10.12 -5.09
CA THR A 70 1.91 8.86 -4.62
C THR A 70 3.39 9.04 -4.25
N ASP A 71 3.76 8.67 -3.04
CA ASP A 71 5.15 8.61 -2.62
C ASP A 71 5.77 7.23 -2.85
N CYS A 72 4.92 6.21 -2.99
CA CYS A 72 5.30 4.84 -3.28
C CYS A 72 4.48 4.32 -4.45
N LEU A 73 5.16 3.82 -5.49
CA LEU A 73 4.57 3.14 -6.64
C LEU A 73 5.25 1.79 -6.78
N ILE A 74 4.50 0.71 -6.57
CA ILE A 74 5.00 -0.65 -6.68
C ILE A 74 4.12 -1.41 -7.66
N VAL A 75 4.75 -2.13 -8.58
CA VAL A 75 4.09 -3.16 -9.38
C VAL A 75 4.34 -4.50 -8.70
N ALA A 76 3.28 -5.19 -8.34
CA ALA A 76 3.34 -6.55 -7.82
C ALA A 76 2.88 -7.52 -8.90
N SER A 77 3.73 -8.50 -9.19
CA SER A 77 3.48 -9.52 -10.20
C SER A 77 3.41 -10.90 -9.52
N LEU A 78 2.23 -11.50 -9.54
CA LEU A 78 1.96 -12.82 -8.95
C LEU A 78 2.04 -13.88 -10.04
N ASN A 79 2.93 -14.85 -9.90
CA ASN A 79 2.89 -16.06 -10.71
C ASN A 79 1.71 -16.93 -10.27
N ASN A 80 0.78 -17.20 -11.19
CA ASN A 80 -0.46 -17.90 -10.87
C ASN A 80 -0.26 -19.40 -10.57
N GLU A 81 0.84 -19.98 -11.03
CA GLU A 81 1.20 -21.39 -10.82
C GLU A 81 2.03 -21.57 -9.54
N THR A 82 3.19 -20.90 -9.46
CA THR A 82 4.13 -21.07 -8.33
C THR A 82 3.74 -20.27 -7.10
N LYS A 83 2.85 -19.28 -7.23
CA LYS A 83 2.48 -18.30 -6.20
C LYS A 83 3.64 -17.38 -5.76
N GLU A 84 4.72 -17.35 -6.52
CA GLU A 84 5.80 -16.38 -6.32
C GLU A 84 5.29 -14.97 -6.60
N VAL A 85 5.63 -14.04 -5.72
CA VAL A 85 5.32 -12.61 -5.89
C VAL A 85 6.62 -11.86 -6.14
N ARG A 86 6.66 -11.07 -7.22
CA ARG A 86 7.75 -10.15 -7.52
C ARG A 86 7.26 -8.73 -7.33
N LEU A 87 8.07 -7.91 -6.66
CA LEU A 87 7.78 -6.51 -6.41
C LEU A 87 8.80 -5.64 -7.15
N VAL A 88 8.31 -4.68 -7.92
CA VAL A 88 9.12 -3.70 -8.64
C VAL A 88 8.72 -2.30 -8.18
N SER A 89 9.63 -1.60 -7.51
CA SER A 89 9.41 -0.19 -7.16
C SER A 89 9.71 0.72 -8.34
N VAL A 90 8.76 1.58 -8.68
CA VAL A 90 8.95 2.65 -9.66
C VAL A 90 9.28 3.93 -8.88
N TYR A 91 10.45 4.51 -9.15
CA TYR A 91 10.86 5.75 -8.48
C TYR A 91 9.88 6.87 -8.80
N ARG A 92 9.29 7.49 -7.78
CA ARG A 92 8.26 8.52 -7.89
C ARG A 92 8.67 9.72 -8.75
N ASP A 93 9.97 9.98 -8.86
CA ASP A 93 10.56 11.08 -9.64
C ASP A 93 10.93 10.67 -11.08
N SER A 94 10.64 9.42 -11.50
CA SER A 94 10.84 8.99 -12.89
C SER A 94 10.02 9.86 -13.83
N PHE A 95 10.66 10.32 -14.92
CA PHE A 95 10.03 11.20 -15.89
C PHE A 95 9.39 10.35 -16.99
N LEU A 96 8.08 10.24 -16.96
CA LEU A 96 7.26 9.35 -17.79
C LEU A 96 6.13 10.12 -18.45
N ASP A 97 5.56 9.55 -19.53
CA ASP A 97 4.30 10.00 -20.09
C ASP A 97 3.16 9.62 -19.12
N LEU A 98 2.37 10.59 -18.68
CA LEU A 98 1.27 10.38 -17.74
C LEU A 98 0.01 9.76 -18.38
N SER A 99 0.13 9.11 -19.52
CA SER A 99 -0.94 8.53 -20.33
C SER A 99 -1.85 9.53 -21.05
N ASP A 100 -1.51 10.80 -21.03
CA ASP A 100 -2.23 11.88 -21.73
C ASP A 100 -1.32 12.69 -22.66
N GLY A 101 -0.09 12.22 -22.92
CA GLY A 101 0.93 12.91 -23.71
C GLY A 101 1.74 13.93 -22.89
N THR A 102 1.46 14.07 -21.60
CA THR A 102 2.21 14.96 -20.71
C THR A 102 3.39 14.24 -20.09
N LEU A 103 4.60 14.69 -20.39
CA LEU A 103 5.82 14.18 -19.75
C LEU A 103 6.05 14.87 -18.41
N GLN A 104 6.03 14.11 -17.32
CA GLN A 104 6.25 14.63 -15.97
C GLN A 104 6.75 13.52 -15.01
N LYS A 105 7.02 13.89 -13.73
CA LYS A 105 7.28 12.91 -12.67
C LYS A 105 6.08 11.97 -12.52
N CYS A 106 6.32 10.68 -12.51
CA CYS A 106 5.28 9.66 -12.53
C CYS A 106 4.30 9.75 -11.33
N ASN A 107 4.76 10.25 -10.18
CA ASN A 107 3.89 10.44 -9.01
C ASN A 107 2.77 11.48 -9.22
N ALA A 108 2.85 12.31 -10.26
CA ALA A 108 1.81 13.27 -10.61
C ALA A 108 0.59 12.61 -11.25
N ALA A 109 0.73 11.44 -11.89
CA ALA A 109 -0.38 10.76 -12.54
C ALA A 109 -1.55 10.50 -11.59
N TYR A 110 -1.25 10.00 -10.38
CA TYR A 110 -2.29 9.76 -9.37
C TYR A 110 -2.97 11.06 -8.93
N SER A 111 -2.23 12.14 -8.77
CA SER A 111 -2.78 13.45 -8.39
C SER A 111 -3.73 14.02 -9.45
N TYR A 112 -3.50 13.75 -10.72
CA TYR A 112 -4.31 14.28 -11.83
C TYR A 112 -5.54 13.43 -12.13
N GLY A 113 -5.39 12.11 -12.19
CA GLY A 113 -6.44 11.21 -12.62
C GLY A 113 -6.71 10.02 -11.67
N GLY A 114 -6.13 10.03 -10.46
CA GLY A 114 -6.29 8.94 -9.50
C GLY A 114 -5.62 7.64 -9.95
N ALA A 115 -6.13 6.53 -9.44
CA ALA A 115 -5.61 5.21 -9.75
C ALA A 115 -5.71 4.87 -11.24
N GLU A 116 -6.77 5.30 -11.93
CA GLU A 116 -6.97 5.07 -13.36
C GLU A 116 -5.80 5.62 -14.19
N GLN A 117 -5.45 6.90 -14.00
CA GLN A 117 -4.36 7.50 -14.76
C GLN A 117 -3.00 6.95 -14.36
N ALA A 118 -2.80 6.62 -13.09
CA ALA A 118 -1.56 6.01 -12.62
C ALA A 118 -1.34 4.60 -13.19
N ILE A 119 -2.39 3.78 -13.28
CA ILE A 119 -2.34 2.47 -13.93
C ILE A 119 -2.03 2.61 -15.43
N ASN A 120 -2.75 3.49 -16.13
CA ASN A 120 -2.53 3.72 -17.56
C ASN A 120 -1.10 4.20 -17.85
N MET A 121 -0.57 5.10 -17.01
CA MET A 121 0.83 5.51 -17.08
C MET A 121 1.79 4.33 -16.93
N LEU A 122 1.58 3.46 -15.92
CA LEU A 122 2.44 2.28 -15.71
C LEU A 122 2.35 1.31 -16.89
N ASN A 123 1.14 1.00 -17.35
CA ASN A 123 0.93 0.09 -18.48
C ASN A 123 1.62 0.59 -19.75
N MET A 124 1.44 1.88 -20.08
CA MET A 124 2.00 2.47 -21.31
C MET A 124 3.54 2.54 -21.31
N ASN A 125 4.14 2.90 -20.16
CA ASN A 125 5.60 3.11 -20.11
C ASN A 125 6.39 1.84 -19.82
N LEU A 126 5.75 0.80 -19.27
CA LEU A 126 6.43 -0.42 -18.81
C LEU A 126 5.93 -1.70 -19.53
N ASP A 127 5.07 -1.55 -20.54
CA ASP A 127 4.49 -2.66 -21.29
C ASP A 127 3.82 -3.69 -20.36
N LEU A 128 2.94 -3.21 -19.46
CA LEU A 128 2.23 -4.02 -18.48
C LEU A 128 0.72 -4.11 -18.80
N ASP A 129 0.03 -5.03 -18.13
CA ASP A 129 -1.41 -5.27 -18.21
C ASP A 129 -2.11 -5.14 -16.86
N ILE A 130 -1.69 -4.18 -16.05
CA ILE A 130 -2.26 -3.93 -14.73
C ILE A 130 -3.73 -3.55 -14.88
N GLN A 131 -4.62 -4.25 -14.16
CA GLN A 131 -6.06 -3.99 -14.13
C GLN A 131 -6.59 -3.78 -12.71
N ASP A 132 -5.85 -4.24 -11.71
CA ASP A 132 -6.21 -4.14 -10.30
C ASP A 132 -5.20 -3.31 -9.53
N PHE A 133 -5.64 -2.70 -8.44
CA PHE A 133 -4.76 -1.90 -7.60
C PHE A 133 -5.16 -1.92 -6.13
N VAL A 134 -4.22 -1.53 -5.29
CA VAL A 134 -4.42 -1.24 -3.87
C VAL A 134 -3.82 0.13 -3.58
N THR A 135 -4.59 1.01 -2.95
CA THR A 135 -4.08 2.28 -2.42
C THR A 135 -4.06 2.22 -0.90
N VAL A 136 -2.92 2.58 -0.31
CA VAL A 136 -2.71 2.61 1.12
C VAL A 136 -2.23 3.99 1.57
N ASP A 137 -2.71 4.43 2.72
CA ASP A 137 -2.21 5.59 3.45
C ASP A 137 -1.37 5.15 4.67
N PHE A 138 -0.89 6.09 5.44
CA PHE A 138 -0.11 5.80 6.64
C PHE A 138 -0.89 5.00 7.69
N THR A 139 -2.20 5.22 7.80
CA THR A 139 -3.07 4.48 8.72
C THR A 139 -3.15 3.01 8.32
N ALA A 140 -3.39 2.73 7.04
CA ALA A 140 -3.45 1.37 6.51
C ALA A 140 -2.12 0.63 6.68
N VAL A 141 -0.98 1.29 6.40
CA VAL A 141 0.35 0.68 6.61
C VAL A 141 0.56 0.36 8.08
N SER A 142 0.27 1.30 8.98
CA SER A 142 0.39 1.09 10.42
C SER A 142 -0.51 -0.06 10.91
N ASP A 143 -1.75 -0.15 10.41
CA ASP A 143 -2.67 -1.25 10.75
C ASP A 143 -2.15 -2.62 10.30
N VAL A 144 -1.62 -2.70 9.08
CA VAL A 144 -1.06 -3.95 8.54
C VAL A 144 0.14 -4.41 9.36
N VAL A 145 1.07 -3.51 9.71
CA VAL A 145 2.22 -3.85 10.55
C VAL A 145 1.78 -4.36 11.92
N ASP A 146 0.83 -3.70 12.56
CA ASP A 146 0.31 -4.14 13.87
C ASP A 146 -0.40 -5.51 13.77
N LEU A 147 -1.16 -5.75 12.71
CA LEU A 147 -1.81 -7.06 12.47
C LEU A 147 -0.81 -8.20 12.27
N LEU A 148 0.37 -7.90 11.72
CA LEU A 148 1.46 -8.87 11.56
C LEU A 148 2.26 -9.08 12.84
N GLY A 149 2.00 -8.31 13.91
CA GLY A 149 2.72 -8.37 15.17
C GLY A 149 3.99 -7.53 15.21
N GLY A 150 4.11 -6.57 14.29
CA GLY A 150 5.27 -5.71 14.15
C GLY A 150 6.23 -6.16 13.04
N ILE A 151 7.26 -5.38 12.80
CA ILE A 151 8.32 -5.68 11.83
C ILE A 151 9.70 -5.49 12.48
N GLU A 152 10.61 -6.45 12.29
CA GLU A 152 11.98 -6.35 12.79
C GLU A 152 12.82 -5.46 11.89
N ILE A 153 13.36 -4.39 12.47
CA ILE A 153 14.24 -3.44 11.77
C ILE A 153 15.45 -3.14 12.66
N GLU A 154 16.62 -3.07 12.05
CA GLU A 154 17.84 -2.59 12.71
C GLU A 154 17.93 -1.08 12.61
N ILE A 155 17.72 -0.38 13.74
CA ILE A 155 17.74 1.07 13.84
C ILE A 155 19.16 1.54 14.13
N GLN A 156 19.66 2.52 13.35
CA GLN A 156 20.94 3.14 13.60
C GLN A 156 20.81 4.23 14.67
N GLU A 157 21.94 4.56 15.35
CA GLU A 157 21.93 5.54 16.44
C GLU A 157 21.40 6.91 15.99
N GLU A 158 21.77 7.34 14.77
CA GLU A 158 21.33 8.60 14.17
C GLU A 158 19.83 8.64 13.85
N GLU A 159 19.25 7.48 13.52
CA GLU A 159 17.85 7.34 13.11
C GLU A 159 16.89 7.50 14.28
N VAL A 160 17.31 7.15 15.51
CA VAL A 160 16.48 7.26 16.72
C VAL A 160 15.92 8.67 16.90
N GLN A 161 16.77 9.68 16.73
CA GLN A 161 16.35 11.07 16.85
C GLN A 161 15.35 11.45 15.76
N TYR A 162 15.61 11.08 14.49
CA TYR A 162 14.74 11.41 13.36
C TYR A 162 13.38 10.72 13.46
N ILE A 163 13.34 9.45 13.90
CA ILE A 163 12.07 8.76 14.13
C ILE A 163 11.26 9.51 15.20
N ASN A 164 11.88 9.81 16.33
CA ASN A 164 11.20 10.45 17.45
C ASN A 164 10.75 11.90 17.15
N GLU A 165 11.34 12.57 16.15
CA GLU A 165 10.90 13.89 15.69
C GLU A 165 9.53 13.83 14.99
N PHE A 166 9.24 12.74 14.25
CA PHE A 166 8.03 12.60 13.45
C PHE A 166 6.99 11.62 13.98
N ILE A 167 7.32 10.84 15.03
CA ILE A 167 6.47 9.75 15.50
C ILE A 167 5.13 10.24 16.07
N ASP A 168 5.13 11.37 16.75
CA ASP A 168 3.91 11.93 17.33
C ASP A 168 2.93 12.39 16.24
N GLU A 169 3.45 13.01 15.17
CA GLU A 169 2.65 13.38 14.01
C GLU A 169 2.08 12.12 13.31
N THR A 170 2.91 11.11 13.11
CA THR A 170 2.48 9.85 12.48
C THR A 170 1.42 9.15 13.34
N GLY A 171 1.60 9.11 14.66
CA GLY A 171 0.61 8.55 15.58
C GLY A 171 -0.72 9.31 15.54
N ALA A 172 -0.66 10.65 15.52
CA ALA A 172 -1.87 11.48 15.40
C ALA A 172 -2.63 11.22 14.09
N VAL A 173 -1.93 11.12 12.94
CA VAL A 173 -2.52 10.80 11.64
C VAL A 173 -3.14 9.39 11.64
N ALA A 174 -2.44 8.41 12.22
CA ALA A 174 -2.93 7.03 12.32
C ALA A 174 -4.03 6.83 13.38
N GLY A 175 -4.30 7.84 14.22
CA GLY A 175 -5.22 7.72 15.34
C GLY A 175 -4.75 6.74 16.42
N LYS A 176 -3.43 6.58 16.59
CA LYS A 176 -2.77 5.63 17.47
C LYS A 176 -1.81 6.30 18.44
N ALA A 177 -1.49 5.61 19.53
CA ALA A 177 -0.43 6.05 20.44
C ALA A 177 0.94 5.99 19.74
N ALA A 178 1.77 6.99 19.99
CA ALA A 178 3.15 7.06 19.53
C ALA A 178 4.09 6.53 20.64
N ASN A 179 4.76 5.43 20.38
CA ASN A 179 5.77 4.86 21.28
C ASN A 179 7.16 5.27 20.82
N HIS A 180 7.81 6.18 21.53
CA HIS A 180 9.15 6.65 21.18
C HIS A 180 10.20 5.53 21.26
N ILE A 181 11.15 5.51 20.34
CA ILE A 181 12.29 4.62 20.32
C ILE A 181 13.37 5.19 21.24
N THR A 182 13.88 4.37 22.14
CA THR A 182 14.87 4.81 23.15
C THR A 182 16.30 4.35 22.88
N THR A 183 16.46 3.31 22.07
CA THR A 183 17.77 2.69 21.78
C THR A 183 17.86 2.30 20.32
N ALA A 184 19.06 2.32 19.77
CA ALA A 184 19.36 1.74 18.47
C ALA A 184 19.47 0.20 18.55
N GLY A 185 19.63 -0.46 17.42
CA GLY A 185 19.79 -1.89 17.26
C GLY A 185 18.56 -2.58 16.70
N LEU A 186 18.65 -3.91 16.59
CA LEU A 186 17.56 -4.74 16.07
C LEU A 186 16.39 -4.77 17.07
N GLN A 187 15.22 -4.34 16.62
CA GLN A 187 14.02 -4.33 17.44
C GLN A 187 12.75 -4.48 16.59
N THR A 188 11.69 -4.97 17.21
CA THR A 188 10.39 -5.09 16.57
C THR A 188 9.65 -3.76 16.69
N LEU A 189 9.38 -3.12 15.56
CA LEU A 189 8.65 -1.87 15.48
C LEU A 189 7.14 -2.12 15.39
N ASP A 190 6.35 -1.35 16.13
CA ASP A 190 4.91 -1.28 15.93
C ASP A 190 4.54 -0.52 14.64
N GLY A 191 3.24 -0.49 14.31
CA GLY A 191 2.79 0.12 13.07
C GLY A 191 3.12 1.61 12.94
N VAL A 192 3.05 2.37 14.03
CA VAL A 192 3.40 3.80 14.03
C VAL A 192 4.90 4.00 13.86
N GLN A 193 5.70 3.24 14.60
CA GLN A 193 7.17 3.28 14.51
C GLN A 193 7.64 2.91 13.11
N ALA A 194 7.15 1.80 12.54
CA ALA A 194 7.53 1.33 11.20
C ALA A 194 7.13 2.32 10.11
N THR A 195 5.92 2.89 10.20
CA THR A 195 5.45 3.90 9.26
C THR A 195 6.30 5.17 9.35
N THR A 196 6.67 5.57 10.57
CA THR A 196 7.55 6.73 10.77
C THR A 196 8.95 6.45 10.22
N TYR A 197 9.50 5.26 10.46
CA TYR A 197 10.80 4.86 9.91
C TYR A 197 10.83 4.96 8.38
N ALA A 198 9.78 4.52 7.71
CA ALA A 198 9.68 4.63 6.25
C ALA A 198 9.61 6.08 5.72
N ARG A 199 9.29 7.05 6.57
CA ARG A 199 9.19 8.48 6.22
C ARG A 199 10.48 9.26 6.42
N ILE A 200 11.37 8.80 7.29
CA ILE A 200 12.65 9.50 7.53
C ILE A 200 13.53 9.45 6.28
N ARG A 201 14.25 10.53 6.05
CA ARG A 201 15.21 10.65 4.94
C ARG A 201 16.55 11.03 5.53
N SER A 202 17.54 10.17 5.37
CA SER A 202 18.95 10.44 5.70
C SER A 202 19.62 11.26 4.61
#